data_af0bb0f11695524cf98f342903a6d641
#
_entry.id   af0bb0f11695524cf98f342903a6d641
#
_cell.length_a   1.000
_cell.length_b   1.000
_cell.length_c   1.000
_cell.angle_alpha   90.00
_cell.angle_beta   90.00
_cell.angle_gamma   90.00
#
_symmetry.space_group_name_H-M   'P 1'
#
loop_
_entity.id
_entity.type
_entity.pdbx_description
1 polymer ?
#
loop_
_entity_poly.entity_id
_entity_poly.type
_entity_poly.pdbx_seq_one_letter_code
_entity_poly.pdbx_strand_id
1 'polypeptide(L)'
;MPQTVASGESAGPASPPPKRSRLGAALMRLIGLAGLGLFVYLVFKAGPRQIWDAVRHLTVLEVLALMGLRVLYWAVRAFNWQVLLHSAGEHVSYAEVFGARIAGAAVSYLTPAGNIGGETMRIFMFEHIDRKKVLASVIVDKTVEFLAGILTVAVAVVLLITSFALSYRHQLVLFAMTGAILALLLLLVAKQKRGLFTWMIDGLARLRIRIPALEKRRDKIRETDAHIADLYNSHRGLFYILFTSYLFQACLWGVEIYLTFAFMHAGHVSFLKCFIIVTLGSFYTFIPVPGAMGVYELTYISLFALLGIRMSTGMAVILIRRVLGLVWAGFGLVPILKKRAIAQKGSPPYNDRL
;
A
#
# COMPACT_ATOMS: atom_id res chain seq x y z
N MET A 1 3.02 64.15 -6.04
CA MET A 1 3.96 63.44 -5.12
C MET A 1 3.26 62.17 -4.64
N PRO A 2 3.61 60.99 -5.12
CA PRO A 2 3.09 59.72 -4.58
C PRO A 2 4.11 59.16 -3.59
N GLN A 3 3.68 58.82 -2.40
CA GLN A 3 4.48 58.15 -1.38
C GLN A 3 4.50 56.65 -1.66
N THR A 4 5.69 56.15 -1.90
CA THR A 4 6.05 54.72 -1.93
C THR A 4 6.07 54.19 -0.49
N VAL A 5 5.24 53.21 -0.21
CA VAL A 5 5.35 52.35 0.99
C VAL A 5 5.85 50.97 0.55
N ALA A 6 7.15 50.74 0.78
CA ALA A 6 7.76 49.44 0.66
C ALA A 6 7.54 48.69 1.99
N SER A 7 6.72 47.66 2.01
CA SER A 7 6.64 46.65 3.08
C SER A 7 7.40 45.41 2.64
N GLY A 8 8.70 45.37 2.99
CA GLY A 8 9.51 44.17 2.92
C GLY A 8 9.14 43.22 4.07
N GLU A 9 8.32 42.22 3.81
CA GLU A 9 8.17 41.07 4.71
C GLU A 9 9.36 40.15 4.56
N SER A 10 10.28 40.22 5.53
CA SER A 10 11.38 39.29 5.66
C SER A 10 10.87 37.89 5.96
N ALA A 11 11.02 36.99 5.00
CA ALA A 11 10.82 35.55 5.23
C ALA A 11 11.78 35.08 6.34
N GLY A 12 11.23 34.76 7.50
CA GLY A 12 11.98 34.20 8.61
C GLY A 12 12.66 32.87 8.22
N PRO A 13 13.82 32.53 8.83
CA PRO A 13 14.57 31.33 8.48
C PRO A 13 13.73 30.06 8.63
N ALA A 14 13.75 29.21 7.60
CA ALA A 14 13.08 27.94 7.58
C ALA A 14 13.51 27.08 8.79
N SER A 15 12.56 26.61 9.58
CA SER A 15 12.82 25.77 10.74
C SER A 15 13.57 24.49 10.32
N PRO A 16 14.65 24.11 11.04
CA PRO A 16 15.42 22.93 10.70
C PRO A 16 14.56 21.66 10.73
N PRO A 17 14.83 20.69 9.85
CA PRO A 17 14.07 19.44 9.80
C PRO A 17 14.16 18.72 11.16
N PRO A 18 13.09 18.03 11.60
CA PRO A 18 13.06 17.36 12.90
C PRO A 18 14.19 16.33 12.97
N LYS A 19 15.06 16.45 13.99
CA LYS A 19 16.13 15.50 14.26
C LYS A 19 15.51 14.11 14.46
N ARG A 20 15.70 13.20 13.49
CA ARG A 20 15.33 11.77 13.65
C ARG A 20 16.05 11.25 14.89
N SER A 21 15.30 10.71 15.85
CA SER A 21 15.92 10.13 17.05
C SER A 21 16.82 8.98 16.62
N ARG A 22 18.07 8.97 17.09
CA ARG A 22 19.06 7.91 16.80
C ARG A 22 18.51 6.54 17.17
N LEU A 23 17.69 6.48 18.21
CA LEU A 23 16.99 5.28 18.68
C LEU A 23 15.98 4.74 17.64
N GLY A 24 15.17 5.60 17.01
CA GLY A 24 14.23 5.19 15.97
C GLY A 24 14.92 4.63 14.72
N ALA A 25 16.07 5.24 14.34
CA ALA A 25 16.86 4.74 13.22
C ALA A 25 17.54 3.40 13.54
N ALA A 26 18.04 3.21 14.78
CA ALA A 26 18.62 1.94 15.24
C ALA A 26 17.56 0.83 15.30
N LEU A 27 16.38 1.12 15.85
CA LEU A 27 15.26 0.17 15.89
C LEU A 27 14.82 -0.27 14.49
N MET A 28 14.71 0.67 13.54
CA MET A 28 14.38 0.36 12.14
C MET A 28 15.43 -0.54 11.48
N ARG A 29 16.72 -0.30 11.74
CA ARG A 29 17.80 -1.17 11.24
C ARG A 29 17.73 -2.57 11.84
N LEU A 30 17.51 -2.67 13.15
CA LEU A 30 17.36 -3.95 13.85
C LEU A 30 16.19 -4.78 13.30
N ILE A 31 15.03 -4.14 13.12
CA ILE A 31 13.84 -4.80 12.54
C ILE A 31 14.09 -5.23 11.09
N GLY A 32 14.77 -4.40 10.31
CA GLY A 32 15.17 -4.75 8.93
C GLY A 32 16.12 -5.95 8.87
N LEU A 33 17.13 -6.01 9.76
CA LEU A 33 18.06 -7.13 9.86
C LEU A 33 17.36 -8.41 10.36
N ALA A 34 16.48 -8.30 11.35
CA ALA A 34 15.69 -9.42 11.84
C ALA A 34 14.75 -9.96 10.74
N GLY A 35 14.12 -9.07 9.96
CA GLY A 35 13.30 -9.46 8.81
C GLY A 35 14.11 -10.16 7.72
N LEU A 36 15.30 -9.65 7.40
CA LEU A 36 16.21 -10.29 6.45
C LEU A 36 16.68 -11.67 6.96
N GLY A 37 17.04 -11.77 8.23
CA GLY A 37 17.42 -13.04 8.87
C GLY A 37 16.28 -14.06 8.83
N LEU A 38 15.04 -13.64 9.12
CA LEU A 38 13.86 -14.49 9.02
C LEU A 38 13.62 -14.93 7.56
N PHE A 39 13.77 -14.03 6.59
CA PHE A 39 13.64 -14.38 5.17
C PHE A 39 14.66 -15.44 4.75
N VAL A 40 15.93 -15.23 5.09
CA VAL A 40 17.01 -16.19 4.83
C VAL A 40 16.71 -17.52 5.49
N TYR A 41 16.31 -17.52 6.77
CA TYR A 41 15.91 -18.75 7.48
C TYR A 41 14.78 -19.48 6.77
N LEU A 42 13.73 -18.78 6.31
CA LEU A 42 12.60 -19.39 5.62
C LEU A 42 13.01 -19.95 4.24
N VAL A 43 13.89 -19.27 3.52
CA VAL A 43 14.47 -19.79 2.26
C VAL A 43 15.23 -21.10 2.51
N PHE A 44 16.08 -21.14 3.56
CA PHE A 44 16.82 -22.37 3.92
C PHE A 44 15.88 -23.48 4.38
N LYS A 45 14.86 -23.17 5.20
CA LYS A 45 13.86 -24.13 5.66
C LYS A 45 12.98 -24.68 4.53
N ALA A 46 12.66 -23.85 3.53
CA ALA A 46 11.92 -24.24 2.35
C ALA A 46 12.74 -25.16 1.40
N GLY A 47 14.05 -25.19 1.56
CA GLY A 47 14.99 -25.94 0.75
C GLY A 47 15.40 -25.21 -0.54
N PRO A 48 16.61 -24.62 -0.60
CA PRO A 48 17.08 -23.86 -1.77
C PRO A 48 17.03 -24.65 -3.09
N ARG A 49 17.24 -25.96 -3.03
CA ARG A 49 17.11 -26.84 -4.21
C ARG A 49 15.68 -26.94 -4.70
N GLN A 50 14.71 -27.10 -3.79
CA GLN A 50 13.29 -27.15 -4.16
C GLN A 50 12.79 -25.83 -4.76
N ILE A 51 13.32 -24.72 -4.26
CA ILE A 51 13.07 -23.38 -4.81
C ILE A 51 13.63 -23.29 -6.23
N TRP A 52 14.89 -23.66 -6.40
CA TRP A 52 15.56 -23.65 -7.70
C TRP A 52 14.83 -24.54 -8.70
N ASP A 53 14.47 -25.75 -8.30
CA ASP A 53 13.71 -26.68 -9.13
C ASP A 53 12.34 -26.13 -9.54
N ALA A 54 11.67 -25.38 -8.67
CA ALA A 54 10.42 -24.74 -9.01
C ALA A 54 10.58 -23.57 -9.99
N VAL A 55 11.64 -22.77 -9.85
CA VAL A 55 11.88 -21.57 -10.67
C VAL A 55 12.49 -21.90 -12.03
N ARG A 56 13.39 -22.90 -12.10
CA ARG A 56 14.09 -23.27 -13.33
C ARG A 56 13.16 -23.79 -14.45
N HIS A 57 11.96 -24.24 -14.09
CA HIS A 57 10.95 -24.69 -15.05
C HIS A 57 10.17 -23.53 -15.69
N LEU A 58 10.28 -22.34 -15.13
CA LEU A 58 9.63 -21.16 -15.73
C LEU A 58 10.42 -20.69 -16.95
N THR A 59 9.74 -20.60 -18.07
CA THR A 59 10.29 -19.98 -19.27
C THR A 59 10.39 -18.46 -19.11
N VAL A 60 11.27 -17.83 -19.87
CA VAL A 60 11.40 -16.36 -19.88
C VAL A 60 10.06 -15.69 -20.22
N LEU A 61 9.28 -16.28 -21.13
CA LEU A 61 7.98 -15.75 -21.53
C LEU A 61 6.98 -15.77 -20.36
N GLU A 62 6.98 -16.84 -19.56
CA GLU A 62 6.10 -16.94 -18.38
C GLU A 62 6.48 -15.93 -17.31
N VAL A 63 7.78 -15.72 -17.08
CA VAL A 63 8.26 -14.68 -16.16
C VAL A 63 7.86 -13.29 -16.67
N LEU A 64 8.01 -13.01 -17.98
CA LEU A 64 7.59 -11.75 -18.57
C LEU A 64 6.07 -11.56 -18.49
N ALA A 65 5.27 -12.62 -18.64
CA ALA A 65 3.82 -12.55 -18.48
C ALA A 65 3.43 -12.18 -17.03
N LEU A 66 4.04 -12.80 -16.03
CA LEU A 66 3.81 -12.46 -14.62
C LEU A 66 4.26 -11.04 -14.28
N MET A 67 5.40 -10.60 -14.83
CA MET A 67 5.85 -9.21 -14.67
C MET A 67 4.93 -8.22 -15.38
N GLY A 68 4.42 -8.57 -16.56
CA GLY A 68 3.44 -7.77 -17.30
C GLY A 68 2.15 -7.55 -16.50
N LEU A 69 1.64 -8.59 -15.83
CA LEU A 69 0.49 -8.45 -14.92
C LEU A 69 0.78 -7.48 -13.77
N ARG A 70 1.98 -7.49 -13.23
CA ARG A 70 2.40 -6.53 -12.18
C ARG A 70 2.51 -5.11 -12.72
N VAL A 71 3.06 -4.94 -13.91
CA VAL A 71 3.07 -3.63 -14.58
C VAL A 71 1.65 -3.12 -14.76
N LEU A 72 0.74 -3.95 -15.28
CA LEU A 72 -0.68 -3.61 -15.45
C LEU A 72 -1.33 -3.24 -14.11
N TYR A 73 -1.12 -4.04 -13.08
CA TYR A 73 -1.64 -3.76 -11.74
C TYR A 73 -1.19 -2.37 -11.21
N TRP A 74 0.10 -2.07 -11.30
CA TRP A 74 0.63 -0.79 -10.82
C TRP A 74 0.25 0.38 -11.73
N ALA A 75 0.11 0.13 -13.03
CA ALA A 75 -0.39 1.11 -13.99
C ALA A 75 -1.83 1.54 -13.66
N VAL A 76 -2.71 0.58 -13.41
CA VAL A 76 -4.08 0.86 -13.00
C VAL A 76 -4.12 1.63 -11.67
N ARG A 77 -3.27 1.28 -10.71
CA ARG A 77 -3.16 2.01 -9.43
C ARG A 77 -2.64 3.44 -9.61
N ALA A 78 -1.71 3.66 -10.51
CA ALA A 78 -1.21 4.99 -10.82
C ALA A 78 -2.30 5.83 -11.50
N PHE A 79 -3.05 5.24 -12.44
CA PHE A 79 -4.18 5.88 -13.07
C PHE A 79 -5.24 6.32 -12.05
N ASN A 80 -5.64 5.44 -11.15
CA ASN A 80 -6.58 5.76 -10.08
C ASN A 80 -6.14 7.00 -9.28
N TRP A 81 -4.87 7.04 -8.92
CA TRP A 81 -4.35 8.15 -8.13
C TRP A 81 -4.19 9.43 -8.96
N GLN A 82 -3.82 9.32 -10.24
CA GLN A 82 -3.77 10.48 -11.14
C GLN A 82 -5.14 11.15 -11.28
N VAL A 83 -6.20 10.36 -11.46
CA VAL A 83 -7.56 10.89 -11.57
C VAL A 83 -7.98 11.61 -10.28
N LEU A 84 -7.60 11.10 -9.10
CA LEU A 84 -7.80 11.78 -7.82
C LEU A 84 -7.04 13.10 -7.71
N LEU A 85 -5.78 13.15 -8.16
CA LEU A 85 -5.00 14.39 -8.16
C LEU A 85 -5.59 15.43 -9.12
N HIS A 86 -6.01 15.00 -10.33
CA HIS A 86 -6.67 15.87 -11.28
C HIS A 86 -7.99 16.42 -10.75
N SER A 87 -8.78 15.61 -10.06
CA SER A 87 -10.03 16.08 -9.45
C SER A 87 -9.80 17.06 -8.27
N ALA A 88 -8.61 17.02 -7.64
CA ALA A 88 -8.17 18.01 -6.66
C ALA A 88 -7.58 19.30 -7.30
N GLY A 89 -7.64 19.42 -8.64
CA GLY A 89 -7.12 20.56 -9.39
C GLY A 89 -5.62 20.51 -9.67
N GLU A 90 -4.96 19.35 -9.47
CA GLU A 90 -3.51 19.20 -9.65
C GLU A 90 -3.22 18.43 -10.95
N HIS A 91 -2.61 19.11 -11.91
CA HIS A 91 -2.25 18.50 -13.22
C HIS A 91 -0.87 17.88 -13.16
N VAL A 92 -0.82 16.55 -13.00
CA VAL A 92 0.41 15.78 -12.87
C VAL A 92 0.53 14.79 -14.01
N SER A 93 1.74 14.63 -14.55
CA SER A 93 1.99 13.65 -15.59
C SER A 93 1.81 12.22 -15.07
N TYR A 94 1.29 11.34 -15.93
CA TYR A 94 1.12 9.92 -15.55
C TYR A 94 2.44 9.25 -15.14
N ALA A 95 3.53 9.57 -15.85
CA ALA A 95 4.84 9.01 -15.55
C ALA A 95 5.35 9.40 -14.14
N GLU A 96 5.08 10.62 -13.71
CA GLU A 96 5.43 11.10 -12.38
C GLU A 96 4.60 10.40 -11.29
N VAL A 97 3.28 10.28 -11.50
CA VAL A 97 2.38 9.55 -10.61
C VAL A 97 2.76 8.07 -10.53
N PHE A 98 3.04 7.44 -11.67
CA PHE A 98 3.50 6.05 -11.71
C PHE A 98 4.82 5.87 -10.96
N GLY A 99 5.79 6.78 -11.21
CA GLY A 99 7.07 6.77 -10.49
C GLY A 99 6.90 6.91 -8.97
N ALA A 100 6.06 7.84 -8.52
CA ALA A 100 5.77 8.03 -7.09
C ALA A 100 5.05 6.80 -6.49
N ARG A 101 4.17 6.15 -7.26
CA ARG A 101 3.44 4.96 -6.82
C ARG A 101 4.37 3.76 -6.61
N ILE A 102 5.24 3.46 -7.59
CA ILE A 102 6.19 2.35 -7.46
C ILE A 102 7.28 2.63 -6.42
N ALA A 103 7.69 3.89 -6.26
CA ALA A 103 8.59 4.32 -5.18
C ALA A 103 7.98 4.04 -3.80
N GLY A 104 6.71 4.41 -3.60
CA GLY A 104 5.97 4.09 -2.39
C GLY A 104 5.86 2.58 -2.15
N ALA A 105 5.58 1.79 -3.20
CA ALA A 105 5.52 0.35 -3.11
C ALA A 105 6.85 -0.27 -2.67
N ALA A 106 7.98 0.18 -3.23
CA ALA A 106 9.31 -0.27 -2.84
C ALA A 106 9.61 0.03 -1.37
N VAL A 107 9.29 1.24 -0.91
CA VAL A 107 9.47 1.61 0.50
C VAL A 107 8.57 0.77 1.42
N SER A 108 7.31 0.54 1.06
CA SER A 108 6.41 -0.35 1.81
C SER A 108 6.96 -1.78 1.91
N TYR A 109 7.53 -2.29 0.82
CA TYR A 109 8.07 -3.64 0.78
C TYR A 109 9.35 -3.80 1.60
N LEU A 110 10.22 -2.78 1.59
CA LEU A 110 11.55 -2.83 2.21
C LEU A 110 11.59 -2.33 3.66
N THR A 111 10.53 -1.64 4.13
CA THR A 111 10.53 -1.07 5.48
C THR A 111 9.56 -1.78 6.43
N PRO A 112 9.89 -1.81 7.74
CA PRO A 112 8.99 -2.38 8.76
C PRO A 112 7.72 -1.56 8.99
N ALA A 113 7.69 -0.32 8.53
CA ALA A 113 6.51 0.53 8.63
C ALA A 113 5.36 0.09 7.69
N GLY A 114 5.57 -1.00 6.92
CA GLY A 114 4.57 -1.56 6.02
C GLY A 114 4.01 -0.50 5.07
N ASN A 115 2.70 -0.54 4.87
CA ASN A 115 2.02 0.41 3.98
C ASN A 115 2.18 1.88 4.37
N ILE A 116 2.35 2.22 5.66
CA ILE A 116 2.48 3.61 6.13
C ILE A 116 3.74 4.28 5.56
N GLY A 117 4.87 3.58 5.52
CA GLY A 117 6.11 4.10 4.95
C GLY A 117 5.99 4.44 3.46
N GLY A 118 5.32 3.60 2.71
CA GLY A 118 5.09 3.82 1.28
C GLY A 118 4.14 4.96 0.98
N GLU A 119 3.06 5.11 1.75
CA GLU A 119 2.13 6.23 1.57
C GLU A 119 2.81 7.57 1.90
N THR A 120 3.63 7.60 2.93
CA THR A 120 4.46 8.77 3.26
C THR A 120 5.42 9.10 2.11
N MET A 121 6.07 8.09 1.51
CA MET A 121 6.97 8.29 0.36
C MET A 121 6.24 8.90 -0.85
N ARG A 122 5.01 8.47 -1.12
CA ARG A 122 4.18 9.05 -2.20
C ARG A 122 4.00 10.55 -2.03
N ILE A 123 3.74 11.02 -0.80
CA ILE A 123 3.58 12.45 -0.49
C ILE A 123 4.90 13.20 -0.70
N PHE A 124 6.03 12.61 -0.32
CA PHE A 124 7.34 13.23 -0.50
C PHE A 124 7.83 13.27 -1.96
N MET A 125 7.27 12.45 -2.83
CA MET A 125 7.62 12.50 -4.26
C MET A 125 7.12 13.77 -4.95
N PHE A 126 6.07 14.44 -4.42
CA PHE A 126 5.53 15.68 -4.96
C PHE A 126 5.94 16.88 -4.09
N GLU A 127 6.89 17.70 -4.58
CA GLU A 127 7.34 18.92 -3.88
C GLU A 127 6.65 20.18 -4.41
N HIS A 128 6.17 20.13 -5.65
CA HIS A 128 5.53 21.24 -6.36
C HIS A 128 4.01 21.31 -6.17
N ILE A 129 3.42 20.34 -5.47
CA ILE A 129 1.99 20.26 -5.20
C ILE A 129 1.72 20.54 -3.70
N ASP A 130 0.58 21.14 -3.41
CA ASP A 130 0.14 21.31 -2.01
C ASP A 130 0.04 19.94 -1.32
N ARG A 131 0.87 19.76 -0.29
CA ARG A 131 0.94 18.52 0.49
C ARG A 131 -0.40 18.11 1.10
N LYS A 132 -1.30 19.06 1.38
CA LYS A 132 -2.62 18.79 1.92
C LYS A 132 -3.51 18.11 0.89
N LYS A 133 -3.47 18.57 -0.37
CA LYS A 133 -4.20 17.96 -1.49
C LYS A 133 -3.67 16.56 -1.80
N VAL A 134 -2.32 16.39 -1.83
CA VAL A 134 -1.71 15.07 -2.01
C VAL A 134 -2.11 14.12 -0.86
N LEU A 135 -2.06 14.58 0.39
CA LEU A 135 -2.48 13.79 1.55
C LEU A 135 -3.96 13.41 1.47
N ALA A 136 -4.84 14.36 1.13
CA ALA A 136 -6.27 14.11 0.97
C ALA A 136 -6.53 13.05 -0.13
N SER A 137 -5.87 13.17 -1.29
CA SER A 137 -5.99 12.19 -2.38
C SER A 137 -5.51 10.79 -1.96
N VAL A 138 -4.41 10.69 -1.20
CA VAL A 138 -3.91 9.41 -0.67
C VAL A 138 -4.91 8.78 0.31
N ILE A 139 -5.54 9.58 1.18
CA ILE A 139 -6.53 9.10 2.14
C ILE A 139 -7.77 8.57 1.42
N VAL A 140 -8.31 9.31 0.44
CA VAL A 140 -9.47 8.87 -0.36
C VAL A 140 -9.12 7.62 -1.14
N ASP A 141 -7.97 7.57 -1.83
CA ASP A 141 -7.45 6.41 -2.56
C ASP A 141 -7.44 5.15 -1.67
N LYS A 142 -6.88 5.27 -0.47
CA LYS A 142 -6.81 4.15 0.49
C LYS A 142 -8.19 3.74 1.03
N THR A 143 -9.06 4.68 1.26
CA THR A 143 -10.40 4.36 1.75
C THR A 143 -11.20 3.58 0.71
N VAL A 144 -11.16 3.99 -0.55
CA VAL A 144 -11.84 3.26 -1.64
C VAL A 144 -11.19 1.90 -1.85
N GLU A 145 -9.86 1.80 -1.78
CA GLU A 145 -9.12 0.52 -1.82
C GLU A 145 -9.59 -0.43 -0.72
N PHE A 146 -9.73 0.05 0.53
CA PHE A 146 -10.21 -0.77 1.65
C PHE A 146 -11.67 -1.21 1.48
N LEU A 147 -12.55 -0.32 1.00
CA LEU A 147 -13.94 -0.67 0.74
C LEU A 147 -14.06 -1.77 -0.32
N ALA A 148 -13.34 -1.64 -1.43
CA ALA A 148 -13.29 -2.66 -2.47
C ALA A 148 -12.67 -3.96 -1.94
N GLY A 149 -11.60 -3.85 -1.13
CA GLY A 149 -10.94 -4.99 -0.47
C GLY A 149 -11.89 -5.78 0.42
N ILE A 150 -12.73 -5.09 1.22
CA ILE A 150 -13.71 -5.79 2.08
C ILE A 150 -14.81 -6.45 1.27
N LEU A 151 -15.27 -5.82 0.20
CA LEU A 151 -16.23 -6.49 -0.68
C LEU A 151 -15.62 -7.76 -1.29
N THR A 152 -14.37 -7.70 -1.77
CA THR A 152 -13.68 -8.90 -2.29
C THR A 152 -13.49 -9.97 -1.22
N VAL A 153 -13.18 -9.58 0.03
CA VAL A 153 -13.10 -10.50 1.18
C VAL A 153 -14.46 -11.12 1.46
N ALA A 154 -15.54 -10.35 1.47
CA ALA A 154 -16.90 -10.87 1.66
C ALA A 154 -17.25 -11.90 0.59
N VAL A 155 -16.95 -11.59 -0.68
CA VAL A 155 -17.14 -12.55 -1.79
C VAL A 155 -16.28 -13.80 -1.59
N ALA A 156 -15.00 -13.67 -1.23
CA ALA A 156 -14.12 -14.82 -1.00
C ALA A 156 -14.58 -15.69 0.18
N VAL A 157 -15.13 -15.09 1.25
CA VAL A 157 -15.72 -15.81 2.38
C VAL A 157 -16.96 -16.57 1.95
N VAL A 158 -17.86 -15.96 1.18
CA VAL A 158 -19.05 -16.65 0.64
C VAL A 158 -18.63 -17.83 -0.23
N LEU A 159 -17.68 -17.61 -1.16
CA LEU A 159 -17.16 -18.67 -2.03
C LEU A 159 -16.48 -19.80 -1.23
N LEU A 160 -15.77 -19.46 -0.16
CA LEU A 160 -15.15 -20.46 0.72
C LEU A 160 -16.22 -21.31 1.42
N ILE A 161 -17.27 -20.69 1.96
CA ILE A 161 -18.33 -21.36 2.69
C ILE A 161 -19.17 -22.26 1.76
N THR A 162 -19.48 -21.79 0.55
CA THR A 162 -20.31 -22.54 -0.41
C THR A 162 -19.54 -23.66 -1.11
N SER A 163 -18.22 -23.53 -1.25
CA SER A 163 -17.39 -24.51 -1.98
C SER A 163 -16.71 -25.54 -1.07
N PHE A 164 -16.65 -25.27 0.24
CA PHE A 164 -15.99 -26.14 1.22
C PHE A 164 -16.89 -26.40 2.42
N ALA A 165 -16.91 -27.64 2.90
CA ALA A 165 -17.72 -28.05 4.04
C ALA A 165 -17.13 -27.51 5.37
N LEU A 166 -17.35 -26.23 5.63
CA LEU A 166 -17.00 -25.60 6.91
C LEU A 166 -18.09 -25.86 7.95
N SER A 167 -17.70 -26.07 9.22
CA SER A 167 -18.68 -26.17 10.29
C SER A 167 -19.45 -24.84 10.45
N TYR A 168 -20.73 -24.92 10.82
CA TYR A 168 -21.62 -23.76 11.01
C TYR A 168 -21.02 -22.69 11.90
N ARG A 169 -20.29 -23.09 12.96
CA ARG A 169 -19.60 -22.17 13.87
C ARG A 169 -18.55 -21.31 13.16
N HIS A 170 -17.74 -21.92 12.28
CA HIS A 170 -16.74 -21.17 11.50
C HIS A 170 -17.39 -20.23 10.49
N GLN A 171 -18.48 -20.66 9.84
CA GLN A 171 -19.24 -19.81 8.92
C GLN A 171 -19.77 -18.57 9.64
N LEU A 172 -20.40 -18.74 10.82
CA LEU A 172 -20.93 -17.63 11.61
C LEU A 172 -19.84 -16.63 12.02
N VAL A 173 -18.69 -17.13 12.49
CA VAL A 173 -17.55 -16.27 12.88
C VAL A 173 -17.03 -15.47 11.68
N LEU A 174 -16.85 -16.10 10.53
CA LEU A 174 -16.38 -15.42 9.31
C LEU A 174 -17.36 -14.34 8.85
N PHE A 175 -18.67 -14.62 8.84
CA PHE A 175 -19.68 -13.63 8.49
C PHE A 175 -19.74 -12.47 9.50
N ALA A 176 -19.69 -12.76 10.79
CA ALA A 176 -19.71 -11.75 11.83
C ALA A 176 -18.47 -10.83 11.73
N MET A 177 -17.28 -11.38 11.56
CA MET A 177 -16.05 -10.60 11.39
C MET A 177 -16.11 -9.73 10.13
N THR A 178 -16.48 -10.30 8.98
CA THR A 178 -16.58 -9.55 7.72
C THR A 178 -17.62 -8.43 7.82
N GLY A 179 -18.76 -8.71 8.42
CA GLY A 179 -19.82 -7.73 8.66
C GLY A 179 -19.38 -6.60 9.61
N ALA A 180 -18.68 -6.93 10.70
CA ALA A 180 -18.16 -5.95 11.65
C ALA A 180 -17.12 -5.00 10.99
N ILE A 181 -16.20 -5.57 10.19
CA ILE A 181 -15.21 -4.78 9.46
C ILE A 181 -15.89 -3.89 8.43
N LEU A 182 -16.88 -4.40 7.69
CA LEU A 182 -17.64 -3.61 6.72
C LEU A 182 -18.39 -2.46 7.41
N ALA A 183 -19.08 -2.73 8.54
CA ALA A 183 -19.78 -1.71 9.32
C ALA A 183 -18.82 -0.61 9.80
N LEU A 184 -17.64 -1.00 10.33
CA LEU A 184 -16.61 -0.04 10.75
C LEU A 184 -16.15 0.84 9.60
N LEU A 185 -15.89 0.28 8.42
CA LEU A 185 -15.46 1.06 7.26
C LEU A 185 -16.54 1.99 6.73
N LEU A 186 -17.79 1.54 6.66
CA LEU A 186 -18.91 2.40 6.28
C LEU A 186 -19.04 3.58 7.25
N LEU A 187 -18.85 3.33 8.55
CA LEU A 187 -18.80 4.39 9.56
C LEU A 187 -17.65 5.37 9.28
N LEU A 188 -16.45 4.87 9.00
CA LEU A 188 -15.28 5.70 8.70
C LEU A 188 -15.52 6.57 7.45
N VAL A 189 -16.09 6.01 6.37
CA VAL A 189 -16.46 6.76 5.16
C VAL A 189 -17.48 7.83 5.46
N ALA A 190 -18.52 7.50 6.22
CA ALA A 190 -19.53 8.49 6.62
C ALA A 190 -18.92 9.64 7.44
N LYS A 191 -17.93 9.36 8.28
CA LYS A 191 -17.19 10.38 9.04
C LYS A 191 -16.21 11.17 8.19
N GLN A 192 -15.55 10.54 7.21
CA GLN A 192 -14.67 11.24 6.27
C GLN A 192 -15.39 12.33 5.48
N LYS A 193 -16.61 12.06 5.04
CA LYS A 193 -17.47 13.07 4.37
C LYS A 193 -17.83 14.26 5.25
N ARG A 194 -17.71 14.13 6.58
CA ARG A 194 -18.08 15.14 7.57
C ARG A 194 -16.91 15.70 8.38
N GLY A 195 -15.66 15.34 8.04
CA GLY A 195 -14.46 15.74 8.77
C GLY A 195 -14.03 14.70 9.82
N LEU A 196 -13.46 13.59 9.36
CA LEU A 196 -13.03 12.47 10.20
C LEU A 196 -11.97 12.87 11.23
N PHE A 197 -10.94 13.60 10.79
CA PHE A 197 -9.83 13.96 11.68
C PHE A 197 -10.26 14.98 12.72
N THR A 198 -11.09 15.96 12.34
CA THR A 198 -11.70 16.90 13.28
C THR A 198 -12.57 16.16 14.30
N TRP A 199 -13.39 15.21 13.85
CA TRP A 199 -14.22 14.38 14.74
C TRP A 199 -13.39 13.55 15.72
N MET A 200 -12.25 12.97 15.25
CA MET A 200 -11.35 12.23 16.12
C MET A 200 -10.72 13.11 17.22
N ILE A 201 -10.26 14.32 16.85
CA ILE A 201 -9.70 15.28 17.82
C ILE A 201 -10.75 15.69 18.86
N ASP A 202 -11.97 15.99 18.41
CA ASP A 202 -13.07 16.35 19.31
C ASP A 202 -13.46 15.17 20.21
N GLY A 203 -13.40 13.93 19.70
CA GLY A 203 -13.60 12.71 20.48
C GLY A 203 -12.55 12.53 21.59
N LEU A 204 -11.26 12.71 21.25
CA LEU A 204 -10.16 12.65 22.21
C LEU A 204 -10.29 13.74 23.27
N ALA A 205 -10.67 14.96 22.87
CA ALA A 205 -10.91 16.06 23.81
C ALA A 205 -12.06 15.76 24.79
N ARG A 206 -13.14 15.09 24.33
CA ARG A 206 -14.24 14.62 25.21
C ARG A 206 -13.77 13.56 26.21
N LEU A 207 -12.82 12.71 25.82
CA LEU A 207 -12.18 11.73 26.69
C LEU A 207 -11.09 12.34 27.59
N ARG A 208 -11.01 13.69 27.65
CA ARG A 208 -9.99 14.44 28.38
C ARG A 208 -8.55 14.19 27.94
N ILE A 209 -8.33 13.58 26.80
CA ILE A 209 -7.00 13.35 26.20
C ILE A 209 -6.69 14.54 25.29
N ARG A 210 -5.91 15.52 25.80
CA ARG A 210 -5.46 16.67 25.01
C ARG A 210 -4.05 16.43 24.51
N ILE A 211 -3.87 16.46 23.18
CA ILE A 211 -2.56 16.37 22.52
C ILE A 211 -2.23 17.76 21.96
N PRO A 212 -1.35 18.54 22.63
CA PRO A 212 -1.09 19.95 22.26
C PRO A 212 -0.61 20.11 20.81
N ALA A 213 0.11 19.12 20.29
CA ALA A 213 0.58 19.12 18.90
C ALA A 213 -0.57 19.04 17.87
N LEU A 214 -1.66 18.35 18.18
CA LEU A 214 -2.86 18.27 17.32
C LEU A 214 -3.68 19.55 17.40
N GLU A 215 -3.82 20.12 18.59
CA GLU A 215 -4.55 21.40 18.78
C GLU A 215 -3.88 22.55 18.01
N LYS A 216 -2.55 22.65 18.05
CA LYS A 216 -1.79 23.65 17.26
C LYS A 216 -1.95 23.50 15.75
N ARG A 217 -2.36 22.35 15.25
CA ARG A 217 -2.53 22.05 13.82
C ARG A 217 -3.98 21.88 13.40
N ARG A 218 -4.92 22.24 14.28
CA ARG A 218 -6.36 21.99 14.06
C ARG A 218 -6.88 22.61 12.75
N ASP A 219 -6.45 23.82 12.41
CA ASP A 219 -6.84 24.49 11.16
C ASP A 219 -6.34 23.74 9.92
N LYS A 220 -5.08 23.28 9.94
CA LYS A 220 -4.52 22.46 8.85
C LYS A 220 -5.23 21.12 8.69
N ILE A 221 -5.66 20.54 9.81
CA ILE A 221 -6.41 19.29 9.83
C ILE A 221 -7.81 19.50 9.26
N ARG A 222 -8.49 20.59 9.66
CA ARG A 222 -9.82 20.96 9.13
C ARG A 222 -9.76 21.23 7.62
N GLU A 223 -8.71 21.86 7.13
CA GLU A 223 -8.49 22.09 5.70
C GLU A 223 -8.27 20.77 4.93
N THR A 224 -7.53 19.82 5.51
CA THR A 224 -7.39 18.47 4.93
C THR A 224 -8.73 17.73 4.90
N ASP A 225 -9.53 17.81 5.97
CA ASP A 225 -10.89 17.25 6.02
C ASP A 225 -11.79 17.86 4.94
N ALA A 226 -11.68 19.19 4.70
CA ALA A 226 -12.44 19.86 3.65
C ALA A 226 -12.08 19.36 2.25
N HIS A 227 -10.79 19.17 1.95
CA HIS A 227 -10.35 18.58 0.69
C HIS A 227 -10.83 17.14 0.50
N ILE A 228 -10.85 16.34 1.57
CA ILE A 228 -11.40 14.97 1.52
C ILE A 228 -12.90 15.01 1.23
N ALA A 229 -13.65 15.85 1.94
CA ALA A 229 -15.10 15.99 1.75
C ALA A 229 -15.45 16.46 0.34
N ASP A 230 -14.68 17.41 -0.21
CA ASP A 230 -14.85 17.91 -1.57
C ASP A 230 -14.66 16.79 -2.62
N LEU A 231 -13.60 16.00 -2.51
CA LEU A 231 -13.37 14.85 -3.40
C LEU A 231 -14.54 13.86 -3.41
N TYR A 232 -15.21 13.64 -2.26
CA TYR A 232 -16.38 12.74 -2.20
C TYR A 232 -17.66 13.38 -2.75
N ASN A 233 -17.86 14.67 -2.54
CA ASN A 233 -19.12 15.35 -2.86
C ASN A 233 -19.17 15.84 -4.31
N SER A 234 -18.05 16.38 -4.81
CA SER A 234 -17.98 17.00 -6.14
C SER A 234 -17.81 15.97 -7.26
N HIS A 235 -17.28 14.76 -6.97
CA HIS A 235 -16.89 13.77 -7.97
C HIS A 235 -17.44 12.37 -7.69
N ARG A 236 -18.77 12.23 -7.57
CA ARG A 236 -19.41 10.92 -7.27
C ARG A 236 -19.09 9.82 -8.29
N GLY A 237 -18.99 10.16 -9.59
CA GLY A 237 -18.63 9.21 -10.64
C GLY A 237 -17.22 8.65 -10.47
N LEU A 238 -16.31 9.46 -9.93
CA LEU A 238 -14.94 9.04 -9.64
C LEU A 238 -14.88 7.92 -8.62
N PHE A 239 -15.73 7.96 -7.57
CA PHE A 239 -15.80 6.88 -6.59
C PHE A 239 -16.11 5.54 -7.25
N TYR A 240 -17.07 5.48 -8.17
CA TYR A 240 -17.41 4.24 -8.88
C TYR A 240 -16.28 3.75 -9.77
N ILE A 241 -15.59 4.65 -10.49
CA ILE A 241 -14.44 4.31 -11.32
C ILE A 241 -13.33 3.69 -10.47
N LEU A 242 -12.98 4.33 -9.37
CA LEU A 242 -11.95 3.83 -8.45
C LEU A 242 -12.36 2.49 -7.84
N PHE A 243 -13.59 2.39 -7.37
CA PHE A 243 -14.11 1.19 -6.72
C PHE A 243 -14.09 -0.03 -7.65
N THR A 244 -14.62 0.12 -8.87
CA THR A 244 -14.60 -0.94 -9.89
C THR A 244 -13.18 -1.29 -10.33
N SER A 245 -12.31 -0.29 -10.45
CA SER A 245 -10.90 -0.49 -10.73
C SER A 245 -10.18 -1.31 -9.63
N TYR A 246 -10.50 -1.10 -8.35
CA TYR A 246 -9.93 -1.91 -7.27
C TYR A 246 -10.47 -3.35 -7.25
N LEU A 247 -11.74 -3.56 -7.61
CA LEU A 247 -12.28 -4.91 -7.81
C LEU A 247 -11.55 -5.63 -8.96
N PHE A 248 -11.34 -4.93 -10.07
CA PHE A 248 -10.55 -5.47 -11.19
C PHE A 248 -9.12 -5.85 -10.76
N GLN A 249 -8.47 -5.04 -9.94
CA GLN A 249 -7.13 -5.32 -9.41
C GLN A 249 -7.11 -6.58 -8.52
N ALA A 250 -8.16 -6.84 -7.76
CA ALA A 250 -8.27 -8.08 -6.99
C ALA A 250 -8.33 -9.32 -7.92
N CYS A 251 -9.04 -9.20 -9.05
CA CYS A 251 -9.03 -10.24 -10.08
C CYS A 251 -7.65 -10.44 -10.71
N LEU A 252 -6.91 -9.35 -11.01
CA LEU A 252 -5.54 -9.44 -11.53
C LEU A 252 -4.60 -10.21 -10.59
N TRP A 253 -4.70 -10.00 -9.28
CA TRP A 253 -3.95 -10.77 -8.30
C TRP A 253 -4.34 -12.25 -8.29
N GLY A 254 -5.63 -12.56 -8.46
CA GLY A 254 -6.13 -13.92 -8.64
C GLY A 254 -5.56 -14.58 -9.88
N VAL A 255 -5.53 -13.86 -11.01
CA VAL A 255 -4.95 -14.31 -12.27
C VAL A 255 -3.44 -14.55 -12.12
N GLU A 256 -2.69 -13.66 -11.43
CA GLU A 256 -1.25 -13.86 -11.19
C GLU A 256 -0.97 -15.18 -10.46
N ILE A 257 -1.70 -15.48 -9.38
CA ILE A 257 -1.55 -16.74 -8.66
C ILE A 257 -1.94 -17.94 -9.54
N TYR A 258 -3.05 -17.83 -10.25
CA TYR A 258 -3.54 -18.88 -11.14
C TYR A 258 -2.50 -19.22 -12.22
N LEU A 259 -1.97 -18.22 -12.91
CA LEU A 259 -0.92 -18.40 -13.91
C LEU A 259 0.37 -18.94 -13.28
N THR A 260 0.73 -18.52 -12.07
CA THR A 260 1.90 -19.06 -11.39
C THR A 260 1.77 -20.57 -11.15
N PHE A 261 0.59 -21.05 -10.71
CA PHE A 261 0.33 -22.50 -10.59
C PHE A 261 0.34 -23.21 -11.95
N ALA A 262 -0.27 -22.60 -12.98
CA ALA A 262 -0.34 -23.16 -14.33
C ALA A 262 1.07 -23.33 -14.94
N PHE A 263 1.92 -22.32 -14.86
CA PHE A 263 3.27 -22.32 -15.39
C PHE A 263 4.22 -23.29 -14.64
N MET A 264 3.93 -23.53 -13.37
CA MET A 264 4.66 -24.56 -12.61
C MET A 264 4.20 -25.98 -12.91
N HIS A 265 3.24 -26.20 -13.78
CA HIS A 265 2.64 -27.51 -14.05
C HIS A 265 2.21 -28.24 -12.76
N ALA A 266 1.77 -27.47 -11.76
CA ALA A 266 1.56 -27.92 -10.38
C ALA A 266 0.22 -28.69 -10.17
N GLY A 267 -0.42 -29.13 -11.24
CA GLY A 267 -1.73 -29.72 -11.23
C GLY A 267 -2.85 -28.67 -11.32
N HIS A 268 -4.10 -29.14 -11.42
CA HIS A 268 -5.24 -28.26 -11.57
C HIS A 268 -5.60 -27.56 -10.25
N VAL A 269 -5.21 -26.28 -10.12
CA VAL A 269 -5.73 -25.38 -9.07
C VAL A 269 -6.73 -24.45 -9.73
N SER A 270 -8.01 -24.52 -9.33
CA SER A 270 -9.06 -23.69 -9.94
C SER A 270 -8.83 -22.20 -9.65
N PHE A 271 -9.25 -21.33 -10.57
CA PHE A 271 -9.21 -19.88 -10.37
C PHE A 271 -9.93 -19.44 -9.08
N LEU A 272 -11.02 -20.12 -8.73
CA LEU A 272 -11.75 -19.89 -7.48
C LEU A 272 -10.85 -20.04 -6.25
N LYS A 273 -10.06 -21.12 -6.16
CA LYS A 273 -9.10 -21.32 -5.07
C LYS A 273 -8.05 -20.21 -5.07
N CYS A 274 -7.53 -19.83 -6.24
CA CYS A 274 -6.56 -18.75 -6.37
C CYS A 274 -7.11 -17.40 -5.91
N PHE A 275 -8.35 -17.07 -6.25
CA PHE A 275 -9.02 -15.86 -5.81
C PHE A 275 -9.22 -15.83 -4.29
N ILE A 276 -9.67 -16.94 -3.68
CA ILE A 276 -9.81 -17.07 -2.22
C ILE A 276 -8.44 -16.87 -1.55
N ILE A 277 -7.39 -17.54 -2.05
CA ILE A 277 -6.04 -17.48 -1.49
C ILE A 277 -5.51 -16.04 -1.49
N VAL A 278 -5.60 -15.34 -2.63
CA VAL A 278 -5.03 -13.99 -2.72
C VAL A 278 -5.81 -12.99 -1.90
N THR A 279 -7.13 -13.14 -1.87
CA THR A 279 -8.01 -12.21 -1.16
C THR A 279 -7.88 -12.38 0.36
N LEU A 280 -8.03 -13.59 0.89
CA LEU A 280 -7.86 -13.85 2.31
C LEU A 280 -6.38 -13.76 2.72
N GLY A 281 -5.47 -14.13 1.83
CA GLY A 281 -4.04 -13.98 2.04
C GLY A 281 -3.61 -12.54 2.28
N SER A 282 -4.33 -11.54 1.73
CA SER A 282 -3.99 -10.11 1.87
C SER A 282 -4.03 -9.59 3.32
N PHE A 283 -4.64 -10.31 4.26
CA PHE A 283 -4.67 -9.92 5.67
C PHE A 283 -3.29 -9.77 6.31
N TYR A 284 -2.24 -10.41 5.77
CA TYR A 284 -0.88 -10.20 6.26
C TYR A 284 -0.44 -8.73 6.22
N THR A 285 -1.03 -7.92 5.34
CA THR A 285 -0.66 -6.50 5.17
C THR A 285 -0.99 -5.63 6.38
N PHE A 286 -1.88 -6.10 7.27
CA PHE A 286 -2.22 -5.41 8.51
C PHE A 286 -1.20 -5.65 9.63
N ILE A 287 -0.30 -6.62 9.47
CA ILE A 287 0.71 -6.94 10.48
C ILE A 287 2.00 -6.19 10.12
N PRO A 288 2.46 -5.25 10.96
CA PRO A 288 3.59 -4.37 10.65
C PRO A 288 4.93 -5.12 10.83
N VAL A 289 5.24 -6.03 9.91
CA VAL A 289 6.52 -6.74 9.83
C VAL A 289 7.22 -6.37 8.54
N PRO A 290 8.55 -6.10 8.54
CA PRO A 290 9.32 -5.78 7.36
C PRO A 290 9.13 -6.83 6.27
N GLY A 291 8.74 -6.40 5.06
CA GLY A 291 8.46 -7.31 3.95
C GLY A 291 7.40 -8.37 4.25
N ALA A 292 6.64 -8.21 5.36
CA ALA A 292 5.69 -9.21 5.91
C ALA A 292 6.31 -10.61 6.05
N MET A 293 7.62 -10.67 6.31
CA MET A 293 8.37 -11.94 6.38
C MET A 293 7.85 -12.81 7.54
N GLY A 294 7.68 -14.09 7.28
CA GLY A 294 7.08 -15.06 8.19
C GLY A 294 5.55 -15.01 8.22
N VAL A 295 4.96 -13.84 8.35
CA VAL A 295 3.49 -13.67 8.39
C VAL A 295 2.87 -13.98 7.03
N TYR A 296 3.47 -13.46 5.95
CA TYR A 296 3.07 -13.77 4.59
C TYR A 296 3.09 -15.27 4.31
N GLU A 297 4.22 -15.92 4.58
CA GLU A 297 4.39 -17.35 4.38
C GLU A 297 3.40 -18.16 5.19
N LEU A 298 3.28 -17.86 6.50
CA LEU A 298 2.36 -18.57 7.39
C LEU A 298 0.90 -18.44 6.92
N THR A 299 0.49 -17.24 6.55
CA THR A 299 -0.87 -16.97 6.06
C THR A 299 -1.17 -17.78 4.79
N TYR A 300 -0.27 -17.73 3.80
CA TYR A 300 -0.47 -18.45 2.53
C TYR A 300 -0.39 -19.97 2.70
N ILE A 301 0.55 -20.48 3.51
CA ILE A 301 0.66 -21.91 3.80
C ILE A 301 -0.60 -22.44 4.47
N SER A 302 -1.16 -21.69 5.43
CA SER A 302 -2.41 -22.06 6.10
C SER A 302 -3.59 -22.13 5.13
N LEU A 303 -3.68 -21.17 4.19
CA LEU A 303 -4.69 -21.18 3.14
C LEU A 303 -4.51 -22.32 2.14
N PHE A 304 -3.26 -22.63 1.76
CA PHE A 304 -2.98 -23.78 0.89
C PHE A 304 -3.39 -25.09 1.55
N ALA A 305 -3.07 -25.28 2.84
CA ALA A 305 -3.48 -26.44 3.59
C ALA A 305 -5.01 -26.55 3.69
N LEU A 306 -5.69 -25.44 3.98
CA LEU A 306 -7.17 -25.38 4.05
C LEU A 306 -7.82 -25.78 2.71
N LEU A 307 -7.23 -25.40 1.59
CA LEU A 307 -7.76 -25.64 0.24
C LEU A 307 -7.24 -26.92 -0.41
N GLY A 308 -6.50 -27.77 0.34
CA GLY A 308 -5.98 -29.04 -0.11
C GLY A 308 -4.86 -28.93 -1.16
N ILE A 309 -4.09 -27.83 -1.13
CA ILE A 309 -2.94 -27.63 -2.01
C ILE A 309 -1.69 -28.17 -1.31
N ARG A 310 -0.88 -28.97 -2.04
CA ARG A 310 0.35 -29.54 -1.49
C ARG A 310 1.28 -28.42 -0.99
N MET A 311 1.84 -28.61 0.20
CA MET A 311 2.73 -27.66 0.86
C MET A 311 3.93 -27.26 -0.02
N SER A 312 4.58 -28.23 -0.66
CA SER A 312 5.74 -28.00 -1.55
C SER A 312 5.38 -27.09 -2.73
N THR A 313 4.26 -27.34 -3.38
CA THR A 313 3.73 -26.53 -4.49
C THR A 313 3.40 -25.12 -4.03
N GLY A 314 2.70 -25.00 -2.89
CA GLY A 314 2.35 -23.71 -2.32
C GLY A 314 3.59 -22.87 -1.96
N MET A 315 4.61 -23.49 -1.35
CA MET A 315 5.89 -22.83 -1.04
C MET A 315 6.59 -22.31 -2.28
N ALA A 316 6.63 -23.10 -3.36
CA ALA A 316 7.25 -22.66 -4.60
C ALA A 316 6.54 -21.43 -5.20
N VAL A 317 5.20 -21.38 -5.18
CA VAL A 317 4.42 -20.20 -5.59
C VAL A 317 4.77 -18.97 -4.73
N ILE A 318 4.82 -19.13 -3.40
CA ILE A 318 5.23 -18.06 -2.48
C ILE A 318 6.60 -17.51 -2.88
N LEU A 319 7.56 -18.37 -3.16
CA LEU A 319 8.93 -17.97 -3.47
C LEU A 319 9.05 -17.25 -4.81
N ILE A 320 8.37 -17.76 -5.85
CA ILE A 320 8.29 -17.06 -7.14
C ILE A 320 7.72 -15.65 -6.92
N ARG A 321 6.63 -15.52 -6.20
CA ARG A 321 6.02 -14.22 -5.91
C ARG A 321 6.94 -13.30 -5.10
N ARG A 322 7.75 -13.85 -4.19
CA ARG A 322 8.78 -13.09 -3.45
C ARG A 322 9.86 -12.55 -4.38
N VAL A 323 10.40 -13.41 -5.26
CA VAL A 323 11.40 -12.99 -6.26
C VAL A 323 10.86 -11.87 -7.14
N LEU A 324 9.65 -12.04 -7.69
CA LEU A 324 9.00 -11.01 -8.50
C LEU A 324 8.74 -9.73 -7.69
N GLY A 325 8.42 -9.84 -6.41
CA GLY A 325 8.25 -8.70 -5.49
C GLY A 325 9.55 -7.94 -5.25
N LEU A 326 10.67 -8.65 -5.06
CA LEU A 326 11.99 -8.04 -4.89
C LEU A 326 12.45 -7.32 -6.16
N VAL A 327 12.28 -7.95 -7.33
CA VAL A 327 12.58 -7.33 -8.63
C VAL A 327 11.76 -6.05 -8.79
N TRP A 328 10.46 -6.10 -8.45
CA TRP A 328 9.59 -4.94 -8.52
C TRP A 328 9.99 -3.83 -7.54
N ALA A 329 10.40 -4.19 -6.32
CA ALA A 329 10.93 -3.22 -5.35
C ALA A 329 12.20 -2.55 -5.88
N GLY A 330 13.08 -3.28 -6.57
CA GLY A 330 14.25 -2.73 -7.26
C GLY A 330 13.86 -1.67 -8.29
N PHE A 331 12.88 -1.93 -9.15
CA PHE A 331 12.36 -0.94 -10.10
C PHE A 331 11.79 0.30 -9.38
N GLY A 332 11.12 0.11 -8.26
CA GLY A 332 10.56 1.21 -7.47
C GLY A 332 11.61 2.10 -6.78
N LEU A 333 12.84 1.65 -6.62
CA LEU A 333 13.94 2.49 -6.11
C LEU A 333 14.46 3.49 -7.15
N VAL A 334 14.30 3.20 -8.45
CA VAL A 334 14.82 4.04 -9.54
C VAL A 334 14.29 5.49 -9.49
N PRO A 335 12.97 5.75 -9.34
CA PRO A 335 12.46 7.12 -9.21
C PRO A 335 13.03 7.86 -8.00
N ILE A 336 13.26 7.16 -6.88
CA ILE A 336 13.84 7.74 -5.66
C ILE A 336 15.28 8.20 -5.91
N LEU A 337 16.08 7.35 -6.57
CA LEU A 337 17.47 7.66 -6.90
C LEU A 337 17.57 8.80 -7.92
N LYS A 338 16.72 8.80 -8.96
CA LYS A 338 16.66 9.89 -9.94
C LYS A 338 16.34 11.22 -9.26
N LYS A 339 15.36 11.26 -8.37
CA LYS A 339 14.99 12.49 -7.66
C LYS A 339 16.13 13.01 -6.79
N ARG A 340 16.85 12.12 -6.08
CA ARG A 340 18.03 12.50 -5.27
C ARG A 340 19.15 13.08 -6.14
N ALA A 341 19.43 12.46 -7.29
CA ALA A 341 20.47 12.94 -8.20
C ALA A 341 20.16 14.33 -8.78
N ILE A 342 18.90 14.63 -9.06
CA ILE A 342 18.44 15.95 -9.53
C ILE A 342 18.61 16.98 -8.41
N ALA A 343 18.20 16.66 -7.17
CA ALA A 343 18.32 17.55 -6.02
C ALA A 343 19.79 17.91 -5.69
N GLN A 344 20.72 16.97 -5.86
CA GLN A 344 22.16 17.19 -5.67
C GLN A 344 22.76 18.07 -6.76
N LYS A 345 22.31 17.97 -8.02
CA LYS A 345 22.79 18.80 -9.13
C LYS A 345 22.29 20.25 -9.05
N GLY A 346 21.16 20.49 -8.40
CA GLY A 346 20.57 21.82 -8.20
C GLY A 346 21.13 22.60 -6.99
N SER A 347 21.91 21.96 -6.11
CA SER A 347 22.57 22.63 -4.99
C SER A 347 23.86 23.31 -5.49
N PRO A 348 24.05 24.65 -5.33
CA PRO A 348 25.30 25.28 -5.67
C PRO A 348 26.44 24.65 -4.86
N PRO A 349 27.66 24.53 -5.41
CA PRO A 349 28.81 23.98 -4.68
C PRO A 349 29.01 24.80 -3.39
N TYR A 350 28.96 24.10 -2.25
CA TYR A 350 29.30 24.69 -0.96
C TYR A 350 30.72 25.23 -1.05
N ASN A 351 30.86 26.56 -1.06
CA ASN A 351 32.13 27.25 -1.21
C ASN A 351 32.83 27.23 0.15
N ASP A 352 33.65 26.20 0.39
CA ASP A 352 34.59 26.16 1.52
C ASP A 352 35.72 27.23 1.31
N ARG A 353 35.34 28.50 1.38
CA ARG A 353 36.26 29.58 1.53
C ARG A 353 35.74 30.51 2.61
N LEU A 354 36.14 30.23 3.86
CA LEU A 354 36.56 31.25 4.85
C LEU A 354 37.33 30.54 5.96
#